data_49fb4df1e54ab4c020d0a396f9ac3516
#
_entry.id   49fb4df1e54ab4c020d0a396f9ac3516
#
_cell.length_a   1.000
_cell.length_b   1.000
_cell.length_c   1.000
_cell.angle_alpha   90.00
_cell.angle_beta   90.00
_cell.angle_gamma   90.00
#
_symmetry.space_group_name_H-M   'P 1'
#
loop_
_entity.id
_entity.type
_entity.pdbx_description
1 polymer ?
#
loop_
_entity_poly.entity_id
_entity_poly.type
_entity_poly.pdbx_seq_one_letter_code
_entity_poly.pdbx_strand_id
1 'polypeptide(L)'
;TSLTVLLVVITLAVFLGLNILIRKLDLAPIDFTKEKLYSLSDDSKNEVKNIDLNVTLYYFGYTEESTAVILGKQYHDVNDKITVQLVNTSERPDLATQYGVSSTDQLVAIASNQRYKIIDASEMYTYDSSTYQSIDITEQKLTNGIIDVTIAKKPQVYFLTGHGEYGTGNNGYMYALAQQITNEVNDVNTLDLLLSDMPETCDVLIIANPTKDFTDLETEKIQNYINNGGKIIWMQEPYMLNSNTEELTNVNKILSLYG
;
A
#
# COMPACT_ATOMS: atom_id res chain seq x y z
N THR A 1 58.84 -10.61 -21.54
CA THR A 1 57.68 -11.33 -22.17
C THR A 1 57.13 -12.47 -21.32
N SER A 2 57.95 -13.28 -20.63
CA SER A 2 57.43 -14.36 -19.76
C SER A 2 56.74 -13.85 -18.50
N LEU A 3 57.29 -12.79 -17.89
CA LEU A 3 56.69 -12.16 -16.70
C LEU A 3 55.30 -11.54 -17.01
N THR A 4 55.12 -10.93 -18.15
CA THR A 4 53.86 -10.33 -18.58
C THR A 4 52.77 -11.40 -18.79
N VAL A 5 53.15 -12.51 -19.42
CA VAL A 5 52.23 -13.66 -19.59
C VAL A 5 51.83 -14.28 -18.25
N LEU A 6 52.78 -14.43 -17.34
CA LEU A 6 52.51 -14.95 -16.00
C LEU A 6 51.56 -14.03 -15.23
N LEU A 7 51.74 -12.71 -15.28
CA LEU A 7 50.84 -11.74 -14.64
C LEU A 7 49.43 -11.80 -15.22
N VAL A 8 49.27 -11.91 -16.53
CA VAL A 8 47.95 -12.04 -17.17
C VAL A 8 47.25 -13.32 -16.74
N VAL A 9 47.97 -14.45 -16.68
CA VAL A 9 47.39 -15.73 -16.23
C VAL A 9 46.93 -15.65 -14.75
N ILE A 10 47.76 -15.04 -13.90
CA ILE A 10 47.39 -14.84 -12.46
C ILE A 10 46.16 -13.95 -12.35
N THR A 11 46.09 -12.83 -13.09
CA THR A 11 44.93 -11.92 -13.06
C THR A 11 43.65 -12.63 -13.52
N LEU A 12 43.72 -13.42 -14.58
CA LEU A 12 42.59 -14.22 -15.06
C LEU A 12 42.16 -15.28 -14.04
N ALA A 13 43.11 -15.96 -13.39
CA ALA A 13 42.81 -16.96 -12.36
C ALA A 13 42.15 -16.33 -11.13
N VAL A 14 42.62 -15.16 -10.68
CA VAL A 14 42.03 -14.40 -9.60
C VAL A 14 40.60 -13.93 -9.94
N PHE A 15 40.44 -13.41 -11.19
CA PHE A 15 39.10 -12.98 -11.67
C PHE A 15 38.11 -14.14 -11.72
N LEU A 16 38.50 -15.29 -12.25
CA LEU A 16 37.68 -16.50 -12.29
C LEU A 16 37.38 -17.02 -10.89
N GLY A 17 38.36 -17.04 -9.99
CA GLY A 17 38.20 -17.43 -8.61
C GLY A 17 37.22 -16.53 -7.85
N LEU A 18 37.34 -15.21 -8.03
CA LEU A 18 36.41 -14.23 -7.46
C LEU A 18 34.98 -14.42 -8.00
N ASN A 19 34.81 -14.63 -9.30
CA ASN A 19 33.49 -14.88 -9.88
C ASN A 19 32.83 -16.16 -9.32
N ILE A 20 33.61 -17.24 -9.18
CA ILE A 20 33.12 -18.49 -8.58
C ILE A 20 32.76 -18.27 -7.11
N LEU A 21 33.58 -17.53 -6.37
CA LEU A 21 33.35 -17.22 -4.96
C LEU A 21 32.07 -16.38 -4.77
N ILE A 22 31.89 -15.31 -5.57
CA ILE A 22 30.70 -14.45 -5.51
C ILE A 22 29.43 -15.26 -5.81
N ARG A 23 29.46 -16.15 -6.82
CA ARG A 23 28.32 -17.03 -7.14
C ARG A 23 28.01 -18.04 -6.02
N LYS A 24 29.03 -18.52 -5.29
CA LYS A 24 28.86 -19.46 -4.18
C LYS A 24 28.39 -18.79 -2.89
N LEU A 25 28.70 -17.51 -2.71
CA LEU A 25 28.32 -16.77 -1.51
C LEU A 25 26.86 -16.29 -1.53
N ASP A 26 26.18 -16.47 -2.66
CA ASP A 26 24.77 -16.08 -2.86
C ASP A 26 24.48 -14.67 -2.30
N LEU A 27 25.41 -13.75 -2.54
CA LEU A 27 25.30 -12.37 -2.07
C LEU A 27 24.10 -11.73 -2.79
N ALA A 28 23.20 -11.18 -2.01
CA ALA A 28 22.09 -10.41 -2.54
C ALA A 28 22.63 -9.32 -3.50
N PRO A 29 22.03 -9.16 -4.68
CA PRO A 29 22.47 -8.15 -5.64
C PRO A 29 22.38 -6.76 -5.00
N ILE A 30 23.46 -5.98 -5.13
CA ILE A 30 23.45 -4.58 -4.67
C ILE A 30 22.64 -3.78 -5.69
N ASP A 31 21.53 -3.21 -5.22
CA ASP A 31 20.70 -2.34 -6.04
C ASP A 31 21.31 -0.93 -6.09
N PHE A 32 21.79 -0.54 -7.26
CA PHE A 32 22.38 0.77 -7.54
C PHE A 32 21.36 1.75 -8.15
N THR A 33 20.10 1.35 -8.31
CA THR A 33 19.07 2.25 -8.81
C THR A 33 18.77 3.33 -7.77
N LYS A 34 18.49 4.55 -8.24
CA LYS A 34 18.20 5.69 -7.35
C LYS A 34 16.97 5.43 -6.49
N GLU A 35 15.97 4.79 -7.05
CA GLU A 35 14.69 4.43 -6.43
C GLU A 35 14.70 3.03 -5.80
N LYS A 36 15.84 2.31 -5.81
CA LYS A 36 15.96 0.92 -5.29
C LYS A 36 14.91 -0.04 -5.86
N LEU A 37 14.67 0.04 -7.16
CA LEU A 37 13.61 -0.70 -7.87
C LEU A 37 13.71 -2.24 -7.74
N TYR A 38 14.87 -2.75 -7.40
CA TYR A 38 15.16 -4.18 -7.29
C TYR A 38 15.38 -4.63 -5.84
N SER A 39 14.99 -3.82 -4.86
CA SER A 39 15.14 -4.17 -3.45
C SER A 39 13.94 -3.71 -2.62
N LEU A 40 13.46 -4.56 -1.71
CA LEU A 40 12.36 -4.21 -0.82
C LEU A 40 12.80 -3.14 0.20
N SER A 41 11.91 -2.17 0.42
CA SER A 41 12.03 -1.19 1.49
C SER A 41 11.96 -1.86 2.87
N ASP A 42 12.45 -1.18 3.89
CA ASP A 42 12.35 -1.69 5.26
C ASP A 42 10.90 -1.72 5.76
N ASP A 43 10.04 -0.83 5.25
CA ASP A 43 8.61 -0.82 5.56
C ASP A 43 7.95 -2.09 5.02
N SER A 44 8.11 -2.41 3.73
CA SER A 44 7.57 -3.64 3.13
C SER A 44 8.07 -4.91 3.84
N LYS A 45 9.37 -4.96 4.18
CA LYS A 45 9.93 -6.09 4.97
C LYS A 45 9.27 -6.21 6.33
N ASN A 46 9.06 -5.08 7.03
CA ASN A 46 8.44 -5.07 8.36
C ASN A 46 6.98 -5.54 8.31
N GLU A 47 6.24 -5.16 7.27
CA GLU A 47 4.84 -5.54 7.08
C GLU A 47 4.69 -7.05 6.86
N VAL A 48 5.57 -7.67 6.06
CA VAL A 48 5.40 -9.08 5.66
C VAL A 48 6.08 -10.09 6.58
N LYS A 49 7.08 -9.68 7.38
CA LYS A 49 7.92 -10.61 8.19
C LYS A 49 7.15 -11.44 9.20
N ASN A 50 6.03 -10.93 9.72
CA ASN A 50 5.24 -11.57 10.78
C ASN A 50 3.96 -12.23 10.25
N ILE A 51 3.77 -12.30 8.94
CA ILE A 51 2.61 -12.97 8.35
C ILE A 51 2.73 -14.47 8.62
N ASP A 52 1.70 -15.04 9.26
CA ASP A 52 1.66 -16.45 9.68
C ASP A 52 0.88 -17.35 8.70
N LEU A 53 0.34 -16.78 7.64
CA LEU A 53 -0.42 -17.49 6.60
C LEU A 53 0.47 -17.77 5.39
N ASN A 54 0.24 -18.91 4.74
CA ASN A 54 0.89 -19.22 3.46
C ASN A 54 0.30 -18.31 2.37
N VAL A 55 1.17 -17.64 1.64
CA VAL A 55 0.84 -16.77 0.50
C VAL A 55 1.56 -17.28 -0.73
N THR A 56 0.88 -17.34 -1.86
CA THR A 56 1.50 -17.65 -3.14
C THR A 56 1.26 -16.50 -4.12
N LEU A 57 2.34 -16.01 -4.70
CA LEU A 57 2.31 -15.04 -5.79
C LEU A 57 2.41 -15.81 -7.12
N TYR A 58 1.31 -15.87 -7.86
CA TYR A 58 1.25 -16.47 -9.20
C TYR A 58 1.49 -15.39 -10.24
N TYR A 59 2.61 -15.49 -10.96
CA TYR A 59 2.99 -14.54 -12.01
C TYR A 59 2.62 -15.10 -13.39
N PHE A 60 1.66 -14.48 -14.04
CA PHE A 60 1.23 -14.82 -15.39
C PHE A 60 1.86 -13.87 -16.40
N GLY A 61 2.46 -14.41 -17.48
CA GLY A 61 3.08 -13.61 -18.55
C GLY A 61 4.39 -12.90 -18.18
N TYR A 62 4.96 -13.17 -17.02
CA TYR A 62 6.23 -12.62 -16.56
C TYR A 62 7.40 -13.56 -16.82
N THR A 63 8.63 -13.02 -16.86
CA THR A 63 9.87 -13.76 -16.89
C THR A 63 10.60 -13.67 -15.55
N GLU A 64 11.57 -14.52 -15.33
CA GLU A 64 12.42 -14.55 -14.12
C GLU A 64 13.13 -13.22 -13.84
N GLU A 65 13.44 -12.45 -14.89
CA GLU A 65 14.15 -11.18 -14.82
C GLU A 65 13.20 -9.97 -14.59
N SER A 66 11.89 -10.18 -14.56
CA SER A 66 10.94 -9.11 -14.35
C SER A 66 11.05 -8.55 -12.93
N THR A 67 11.01 -7.23 -12.77
CA THR A 67 11.09 -6.54 -11.46
C THR A 67 10.11 -7.12 -10.45
N ALA A 68 8.86 -7.33 -10.88
CA ALA A 68 7.82 -7.90 -10.03
C ALA A 68 8.19 -9.30 -9.51
N VAL A 69 8.83 -10.16 -10.34
CA VAL A 69 9.29 -11.50 -9.94
C VAL A 69 10.48 -11.40 -9.00
N ILE A 70 11.42 -10.50 -9.27
CA ILE A 70 12.60 -10.25 -8.41
C ILE A 70 12.13 -9.81 -7.02
N LEU A 71 11.22 -8.84 -6.93
CA LEU A 71 10.65 -8.41 -5.65
C LEU A 71 9.88 -9.55 -4.96
N GLY A 72 9.12 -10.34 -5.72
CA GLY A 72 8.42 -11.51 -5.19
C GLY A 72 9.36 -12.50 -4.50
N LYS A 73 10.52 -12.80 -5.09
CA LYS A 73 11.54 -13.65 -4.50
C LYS A 73 12.10 -13.06 -3.21
N GLN A 74 12.27 -11.74 -3.13
CA GLN A 74 12.73 -11.08 -1.91
C GLN A 74 11.70 -11.13 -0.77
N TYR A 75 10.39 -11.13 -1.07
CA TYR A 75 9.37 -11.41 -0.04
C TYR A 75 9.55 -12.81 0.54
N HIS A 76 9.89 -13.80 -0.29
CA HIS A 76 10.22 -15.16 0.20
C HIS A 76 11.45 -15.17 1.11
N ASP A 77 12.50 -14.40 0.77
CA ASP A 77 13.71 -14.28 1.60
C ASP A 77 13.42 -13.65 2.98
N VAL A 78 12.43 -12.76 3.06
CA VAL A 78 11.97 -12.14 4.31
C VAL A 78 11.07 -13.08 5.12
N ASN A 79 10.20 -13.83 4.44
CA ASN A 79 9.24 -14.74 5.06
C ASN A 79 9.01 -15.96 4.14
N ASP A 80 9.47 -17.12 4.58
CA ASP A 80 9.43 -18.39 3.84
C ASP A 80 7.99 -18.90 3.53
N LYS A 81 6.98 -18.35 4.21
CA LYS A 81 5.56 -18.64 3.92
C LYS A 81 5.06 -17.90 2.66
N ILE A 82 5.80 -16.93 2.16
CA ILE A 82 5.50 -16.24 0.90
C ILE A 82 6.26 -16.96 -0.21
N THR A 83 5.55 -17.53 -1.18
CA THR A 83 6.14 -18.30 -2.28
C THR A 83 5.83 -17.64 -3.62
N VAL A 84 6.72 -17.84 -4.59
CA VAL A 84 6.60 -17.31 -5.96
C VAL A 84 6.46 -18.45 -6.95
N GLN A 85 5.51 -18.33 -7.86
CA GLN A 85 5.31 -19.28 -8.94
C GLN A 85 5.07 -18.56 -10.26
N LEU A 86 5.98 -18.77 -11.23
CA LEU A 86 5.73 -18.38 -12.62
C LEU A 86 4.73 -19.37 -13.24
N VAL A 87 3.69 -18.84 -13.88
CA VAL A 87 2.61 -19.64 -14.43
C VAL A 87 2.54 -19.47 -15.94
N ASN A 88 2.73 -20.57 -16.63
CA ASN A 88 2.40 -20.69 -18.04
C ASN A 88 0.92 -21.11 -18.17
N THR A 89 0.09 -20.23 -18.75
CA THR A 89 -1.35 -20.47 -18.90
C THR A 89 -1.69 -21.72 -19.72
N SER A 90 -0.81 -22.11 -20.65
CA SER A 90 -0.99 -23.32 -21.46
C SER A 90 -0.70 -24.61 -20.67
N GLU A 91 0.19 -24.54 -19.68
CA GLU A 91 0.53 -25.69 -18.81
C GLU A 91 -0.37 -25.78 -17.58
N ARG A 92 -0.90 -24.63 -17.12
CA ARG A 92 -1.78 -24.52 -15.95
C ARG A 92 -3.08 -23.79 -16.28
N PRO A 93 -3.91 -24.39 -17.19
CA PRO A 93 -5.22 -23.81 -17.55
C PRO A 93 -6.19 -23.78 -16.35
N ASP A 94 -5.98 -24.60 -15.35
CA ASP A 94 -6.71 -24.59 -14.08
C ASP A 94 -6.54 -23.26 -13.36
N LEU A 95 -5.30 -22.79 -13.17
CA LEU A 95 -5.01 -21.50 -12.53
C LEU A 95 -5.47 -20.33 -13.41
N ALA A 96 -5.26 -20.41 -14.73
CA ALA A 96 -5.73 -19.38 -15.65
C ALA A 96 -7.25 -19.19 -15.53
N THR A 97 -8.01 -20.28 -15.48
CA THR A 97 -9.47 -20.23 -15.30
C THR A 97 -9.86 -19.71 -13.92
N GLN A 98 -9.15 -20.17 -12.86
CA GLN A 98 -9.44 -19.77 -11.48
C GLN A 98 -9.31 -18.26 -11.29
N TYR A 99 -8.29 -17.65 -11.89
CA TYR A 99 -8.01 -16.23 -11.75
C TYR A 99 -8.48 -15.37 -12.92
N GLY A 100 -9.18 -15.96 -13.89
CA GLY A 100 -9.75 -15.25 -15.05
C GLY A 100 -8.70 -14.70 -16.01
N VAL A 101 -7.54 -15.38 -16.14
CA VAL A 101 -6.39 -14.92 -16.93
C VAL A 101 -6.49 -15.40 -18.35
N SER A 102 -6.31 -14.52 -19.33
CA SER A 102 -6.09 -14.89 -20.75
C SER A 102 -4.60 -15.13 -21.03
N SER A 103 -4.29 -15.77 -22.15
CA SER A 103 -2.91 -16.08 -22.54
C SER A 103 -2.04 -14.87 -22.85
N THR A 104 -2.64 -13.68 -22.96
CA THR A 104 -1.96 -12.42 -23.29
C THR A 104 -1.83 -11.48 -22.11
N ASP A 105 -2.45 -11.82 -20.97
CA ASP A 105 -2.44 -10.96 -19.80
C ASP A 105 -1.11 -11.05 -19.06
N GLN A 106 -0.65 -9.91 -18.56
CA GLN A 106 0.43 -9.82 -17.58
C GLN A 106 -0.17 -9.36 -16.25
N LEU A 107 -0.26 -10.28 -15.30
CA LEU A 107 -0.83 -9.99 -13.98
C LEU A 107 -0.21 -10.87 -12.89
N VAL A 108 -0.38 -10.45 -11.65
CA VAL A 108 -0.04 -11.24 -10.47
C VAL A 108 -1.32 -11.57 -9.71
N ALA A 109 -1.56 -12.86 -9.47
CA ALA A 109 -2.59 -13.30 -8.55
C ALA A 109 -1.92 -13.66 -7.22
N ILE A 110 -2.20 -12.91 -6.16
CA ILE A 110 -1.72 -13.15 -4.80
C ILE A 110 -2.81 -13.90 -4.06
N ALA A 111 -2.51 -15.10 -3.58
CA ALA A 111 -3.51 -15.99 -2.98
C ALA A 111 -3.10 -16.50 -1.59
N SER A 112 -4.06 -16.55 -0.66
CA SER A 112 -3.95 -17.12 0.67
C SER A 112 -5.33 -17.56 1.19
N ASN A 113 -5.46 -18.79 1.71
CA ASN A 113 -6.67 -19.27 2.40
C ASN A 113 -8.00 -18.99 1.68
N GLN A 114 -8.13 -19.34 0.39
CA GLN A 114 -9.31 -19.09 -0.45
C GLN A 114 -9.57 -17.61 -0.79
N ARG A 115 -8.77 -16.68 -0.27
CA ARG A 115 -8.78 -15.28 -0.69
C ARG A 115 -7.73 -15.07 -1.76
N TYR A 116 -8.00 -14.16 -2.68
CA TYR A 116 -6.99 -13.74 -3.65
C TYR A 116 -7.19 -12.28 -4.06
N LYS A 117 -6.10 -11.67 -4.48
CA LYS A 117 -6.05 -10.33 -5.07
C LYS A 117 -5.37 -10.42 -6.42
N ILE A 118 -5.97 -9.86 -7.45
CA ILE A 118 -5.35 -9.74 -8.78
C ILE A 118 -4.81 -8.32 -8.92
N ILE A 119 -3.62 -8.21 -9.49
CA ILE A 119 -2.94 -6.95 -9.80
C ILE A 119 -2.49 -7.03 -11.25
N ASP A 120 -3.07 -6.20 -12.11
CA ASP A 120 -2.65 -6.08 -13.50
C ASP A 120 -1.32 -5.33 -13.61
N ALA A 121 -0.52 -5.63 -14.64
CA ALA A 121 0.74 -4.94 -14.89
C ALA A 121 0.56 -3.41 -15.00
N SER A 122 -0.56 -2.95 -15.54
CA SER A 122 -0.89 -1.53 -15.64
C SER A 122 -1.09 -0.83 -14.31
N GLU A 123 -1.49 -1.58 -13.26
CA GLU A 123 -1.66 -1.06 -11.90
C GLU A 123 -0.32 -0.88 -11.14
N MET A 124 0.76 -1.48 -11.66
CA MET A 124 2.10 -1.38 -11.06
C MET A 124 2.80 -0.05 -11.35
N TYR A 125 2.13 0.82 -12.10
CA TYR A 125 2.65 2.14 -12.45
C TYR A 125 1.59 3.20 -12.17
N THR A 126 2.04 4.34 -11.67
CA THR A 126 1.21 5.55 -11.56
C THR A 126 1.84 6.68 -12.36
N TYR A 127 1.07 7.73 -12.62
CA TYR A 127 1.51 8.86 -13.40
C TYR A 127 1.55 10.12 -12.55
N ASP A 128 2.71 10.76 -12.48
CA ASP A 128 2.86 12.07 -11.86
C ASP A 128 2.50 13.16 -12.89
N SER A 129 1.36 13.80 -12.67
CA SER A 129 0.87 14.86 -13.54
C SER A 129 1.71 16.15 -13.50
N SER A 130 2.54 16.34 -12.48
CA SER A 130 3.40 17.53 -12.33
C SER A 130 4.72 17.40 -13.09
N THR A 131 5.28 16.17 -13.11
CA THR A 131 6.55 15.88 -13.79
C THR A 131 6.38 15.16 -15.13
N TYR A 132 5.16 14.74 -15.45
CA TYR A 132 4.84 13.91 -16.62
C TYR A 132 5.60 12.59 -16.69
N GLN A 133 5.95 12.01 -15.53
CA GLN A 133 6.69 10.77 -15.44
C GLN A 133 5.83 9.63 -14.91
N SER A 134 6.11 8.42 -15.42
CA SER A 134 5.59 7.19 -14.85
C SER A 134 6.42 6.84 -13.61
N ILE A 135 5.75 6.54 -12.51
CA ILE A 135 6.36 6.10 -11.25
C ILE A 135 6.05 4.61 -11.09
N ASP A 136 7.07 3.79 -10.86
CA ASP A 136 6.92 2.38 -10.54
C ASP A 136 6.47 2.25 -9.08
N ILE A 137 5.32 1.62 -8.86
CA ILE A 137 4.71 1.33 -7.55
C ILE A 137 4.50 -0.17 -7.35
N THR A 138 5.27 -1.00 -8.07
CA THR A 138 5.17 -2.46 -8.03
C THR A 138 5.32 -3.00 -6.60
N GLU A 139 6.33 -2.53 -5.86
CA GLU A 139 6.55 -2.94 -4.48
C GLU A 139 5.31 -2.65 -3.61
N GLN A 140 4.80 -1.42 -3.65
CA GLN A 140 3.61 -1.02 -2.89
C GLN A 140 2.40 -1.92 -3.23
N LYS A 141 2.16 -2.18 -4.51
CA LYS A 141 1.04 -3.01 -4.95
C LYS A 141 1.17 -4.46 -4.49
N LEU A 142 2.37 -5.03 -4.57
CA LEU A 142 2.61 -6.40 -4.10
C LEU A 142 2.48 -6.50 -2.58
N THR A 143 3.08 -5.58 -1.81
CA THR A 143 2.97 -5.53 -0.34
C THR A 143 1.50 -5.45 0.08
N ASN A 144 0.76 -4.48 -0.47
CA ASN A 144 -0.64 -4.28 -0.15
C ASN A 144 -1.51 -5.48 -0.57
N GLY A 145 -1.17 -6.12 -1.69
CA GLY A 145 -1.84 -7.36 -2.11
C GLY A 145 -1.61 -8.52 -1.13
N ILE A 146 -0.40 -8.68 -0.62
CA ILE A 146 -0.06 -9.70 0.40
C ILE A 146 -0.82 -9.40 1.70
N ILE A 147 -0.85 -8.15 2.15
CA ILE A 147 -1.59 -7.73 3.34
C ILE A 147 -3.09 -7.97 3.13
N ASP A 148 -3.66 -7.58 1.99
CA ASP A 148 -5.10 -7.71 1.69
C ASP A 148 -5.61 -9.15 1.79
N VAL A 149 -4.82 -10.13 1.33
CA VAL A 149 -5.22 -11.55 1.41
C VAL A 149 -4.99 -12.18 2.78
N THR A 150 -4.16 -11.57 3.62
CA THR A 150 -3.77 -12.13 4.93
C THR A 150 -4.41 -11.42 6.12
N ILE A 151 -4.81 -10.16 6.00
CA ILE A 151 -5.44 -9.41 7.08
C ILE A 151 -6.80 -10.00 7.46
N ALA A 152 -7.03 -10.21 8.76
CA ALA A 152 -8.29 -10.76 9.24
C ALA A 152 -9.46 -9.76 9.09
N LYS A 153 -9.22 -8.48 9.36
CA LYS A 153 -10.18 -7.39 9.27
C LYS A 153 -9.47 -6.12 8.84
N LYS A 154 -9.97 -5.46 7.79
CA LYS A 154 -9.44 -4.16 7.34
C LYS A 154 -9.80 -3.08 8.34
N PRO A 155 -8.88 -2.14 8.64
CA PRO A 155 -9.21 -0.96 9.42
C PRO A 155 -10.33 -0.16 8.76
N GLN A 156 -11.25 0.36 9.58
CA GLN A 156 -12.41 1.10 9.13
C GLN A 156 -12.18 2.60 9.35
N VAL A 157 -12.06 3.35 8.26
CA VAL A 157 -11.86 4.80 8.28
C VAL A 157 -13.16 5.49 7.87
N TYR A 158 -13.62 6.41 8.68
CA TYR A 158 -14.85 7.16 8.45
C TYR A 158 -14.55 8.63 8.22
N PHE A 159 -15.07 9.18 7.13
CA PHE A 159 -15.10 10.62 6.90
C PHE A 159 -16.44 11.18 7.41
N LEU A 160 -16.36 12.16 8.31
CA LEU A 160 -17.56 12.85 8.80
C LEU A 160 -18.19 13.67 7.66
N THR A 161 -19.51 13.71 7.63
CA THR A 161 -20.32 14.46 6.66
C THR A 161 -21.53 15.07 7.35
N GLY A 162 -22.18 16.06 6.73
CA GLY A 162 -23.38 16.71 7.25
C GLY A 162 -23.20 18.19 7.56
N HIS A 163 -21.95 18.65 7.81
CA HIS A 163 -21.64 20.01 8.24
C HIS A 163 -20.78 20.79 7.24
N GLY A 164 -20.87 20.41 5.95
CA GLY A 164 -20.14 21.09 4.85
C GLY A 164 -18.67 20.70 4.77
N GLU A 165 -18.31 19.54 5.32
CA GLU A 165 -16.98 18.96 5.22
C GLU A 165 -16.58 18.69 3.76
N TYR A 166 -15.28 18.63 3.53
CA TYR A 166 -14.74 18.25 2.23
C TYR A 166 -15.07 16.79 1.89
N GLY A 167 -15.80 16.61 0.79
CA GLY A 167 -16.28 15.30 0.34
C GLY A 167 -15.20 14.39 -0.23
N THR A 168 -15.45 13.08 -0.17
CA THR A 168 -14.60 11.99 -0.67
C THR A 168 -15.01 11.49 -2.06
N GLY A 169 -16.11 11.99 -2.64
CA GLY A 169 -16.55 11.62 -4.01
C GLY A 169 -15.61 12.15 -5.10
N ASN A 170 -15.79 11.69 -6.34
CA ASN A 170 -14.90 11.95 -7.49
C ASN A 170 -14.48 13.41 -7.71
N ASN A 171 -15.30 14.38 -7.28
CA ASN A 171 -15.01 15.81 -7.37
C ASN A 171 -14.74 16.44 -5.99
N GLY A 172 -14.63 15.63 -4.94
CA GLY A 172 -14.40 16.11 -3.58
C GLY A 172 -12.93 16.40 -3.31
N TYR A 173 -12.65 17.40 -2.46
CA TYR A 173 -11.28 17.74 -2.09
C TYR A 173 -10.54 16.60 -1.36
N MET A 174 -11.28 15.67 -0.71
CA MET A 174 -10.69 14.51 -0.03
C MET A 174 -10.67 13.24 -0.90
N TYR A 175 -11.05 13.31 -2.20
CA TYR A 175 -11.07 12.15 -3.08
C TYR A 175 -9.72 11.44 -3.14
N ALA A 176 -8.65 12.17 -3.42
CA ALA A 176 -7.31 11.59 -3.55
C ALA A 176 -6.83 10.94 -2.23
N LEU A 177 -7.10 11.58 -1.09
CA LEU A 177 -6.78 11.02 0.22
C LEU A 177 -7.59 9.74 0.50
N ALA A 178 -8.89 9.74 0.21
CA ALA A 178 -9.74 8.58 0.38
C ALA A 178 -9.28 7.39 -0.49
N GLN A 179 -8.88 7.66 -1.74
CA GLN A 179 -8.30 6.65 -2.64
C GLN A 179 -6.97 6.11 -2.09
N GLN A 180 -6.08 6.98 -1.60
CA GLN A 180 -4.82 6.54 -1.02
C GLN A 180 -5.04 5.67 0.21
N ILE A 181 -5.95 6.06 1.11
CA ILE A 181 -6.32 5.25 2.29
C ILE A 181 -6.85 3.87 1.86
N THR A 182 -7.69 3.81 0.83
CA THR A 182 -8.20 2.55 0.29
C THR A 182 -7.08 1.69 -0.32
N ASN A 183 -6.14 2.32 -1.01
CA ASN A 183 -4.99 1.63 -1.60
C ASN A 183 -4.07 1.00 -0.54
N GLU A 184 -4.05 1.55 0.67
CA GLU A 184 -3.32 1.02 1.84
C GLU A 184 -4.14 -0.01 2.65
N VAL A 185 -5.02 -0.75 1.97
CA VAL A 185 -5.79 -1.88 2.53
C VAL A 185 -6.72 -1.48 3.69
N ASN A 186 -7.28 -0.25 3.64
CA ASN A 186 -8.31 0.21 4.58
C ASN A 186 -9.67 0.30 3.88
N ASP A 187 -10.75 0.14 4.66
CA ASP A 187 -12.10 0.42 4.18
C ASP A 187 -12.45 1.88 4.49
N VAL A 188 -12.86 2.63 3.48
CA VAL A 188 -13.24 4.03 3.60
C VAL A 188 -14.76 4.17 3.54
N ASN A 189 -15.32 4.83 4.55
CA ASN A 189 -16.76 5.04 4.72
C ASN A 189 -17.05 6.53 4.95
N THR A 190 -18.31 6.91 4.80
CA THR A 190 -18.81 8.22 5.26
C THR A 190 -19.72 8.03 6.45
N LEU A 191 -19.75 9.02 7.35
CA LEU A 191 -20.56 9.00 8.57
C LEU A 191 -21.29 10.32 8.73
N ASP A 192 -22.60 10.28 8.90
CA ASP A 192 -23.43 11.41 9.28
C ASP A 192 -23.99 11.14 10.69
N LEU A 193 -23.50 11.90 11.67
CA LEU A 193 -23.87 11.73 13.09
C LEU A 193 -25.25 12.27 13.44
N LEU A 194 -25.88 13.06 12.54
CA LEU A 194 -27.30 13.43 12.67
C LEU A 194 -28.20 12.23 12.38
N LEU A 195 -27.78 11.34 11.48
CA LEU A 195 -28.59 10.22 11.00
C LEU A 195 -28.26 8.91 11.69
N SER A 196 -27.07 8.79 12.30
CA SER A 196 -26.58 7.54 12.89
C SER A 196 -25.75 7.77 14.16
N ASP A 197 -25.49 6.72 14.89
CA ASP A 197 -24.53 6.73 15.98
C ASP A 197 -23.11 6.43 15.47
N MET A 198 -22.12 6.71 16.33
CA MET A 198 -20.73 6.37 16.05
C MET A 198 -20.60 4.84 15.93
N PRO A 199 -20.15 4.30 14.78
CA PRO A 199 -20.00 2.86 14.62
C PRO A 199 -18.92 2.30 15.56
N GLU A 200 -19.21 1.19 16.23
CA GLU A 200 -18.20 0.47 17.05
C GLU A 200 -16.99 0.02 16.23
N THR A 201 -17.16 -0.09 14.92
CA THR A 201 -16.11 -0.46 13.98
C THR A 201 -15.26 0.72 13.53
N CYS A 202 -15.53 1.95 13.97
CA CYS A 202 -14.76 3.12 13.57
C CYS A 202 -13.37 3.07 14.20
N ASP A 203 -12.36 2.72 13.42
CA ASP A 203 -10.97 2.70 13.87
C ASP A 203 -10.34 4.10 13.79
N VAL A 204 -10.72 4.91 12.77
CA VAL A 204 -10.27 6.30 12.60
C VAL A 204 -11.43 7.15 12.08
N LEU A 205 -11.67 8.29 12.72
CA LEU A 205 -12.59 9.33 12.25
C LEU A 205 -11.82 10.49 11.62
N ILE A 206 -12.14 10.85 10.37
CA ILE A 206 -11.57 12.01 9.68
C ILE A 206 -12.63 13.10 9.60
N ILE A 207 -12.31 14.27 10.12
CA ILE A 207 -13.14 15.49 10.06
C ILE A 207 -12.41 16.53 9.21
N ALA A 208 -12.95 16.80 8.03
CA ALA A 208 -12.27 17.59 7.01
C ALA A 208 -12.99 18.92 6.79
N ASN A 209 -12.58 19.96 7.50
CA ASN A 209 -13.04 21.33 7.34
C ASN A 209 -14.57 21.50 7.46
N PRO A 210 -15.20 21.19 8.61
CA PRO A 210 -16.61 21.49 8.83
C PRO A 210 -16.84 23.01 8.74
N THR A 211 -17.85 23.42 7.98
CA THR A 211 -18.22 24.83 7.79
C THR A 211 -19.50 25.25 8.52
N LYS A 212 -20.18 24.28 9.13
CA LYS A 212 -21.34 24.47 10.01
C LYS A 212 -21.04 23.85 11.38
N ASP A 213 -21.65 24.37 12.42
CA ASP A 213 -21.44 23.87 13.77
C ASP A 213 -22.14 22.52 13.99
N PHE A 214 -21.60 21.71 14.89
CA PHE A 214 -22.22 20.46 15.34
C PHE A 214 -23.35 20.77 16.34
N THR A 215 -24.31 19.86 16.39
CA THR A 215 -25.27 19.86 17.49
C THR A 215 -24.60 19.39 18.80
N ASP A 216 -25.22 19.67 19.95
CA ASP A 216 -24.73 19.20 21.25
C ASP A 216 -24.64 17.66 21.28
N LEU A 217 -25.60 16.97 20.66
CA LEU A 217 -25.64 15.50 20.62
C LEU A 217 -24.45 14.93 19.77
N GLU A 218 -24.16 15.52 18.64
CA GLU A 218 -23.02 15.10 17.82
C GLU A 218 -21.70 15.37 18.53
N THR A 219 -21.61 16.53 19.18
CA THR A 219 -20.47 16.88 20.03
C THR A 219 -20.23 15.84 21.11
N GLU A 220 -21.30 15.40 21.79
CA GLU A 220 -21.23 14.33 22.77
C GLU A 220 -20.77 13.00 22.16
N LYS A 221 -21.31 12.60 21.00
CA LYS A 221 -20.90 11.37 20.30
C LYS A 221 -19.42 11.41 19.96
N ILE A 222 -18.90 12.52 19.44
CA ILE A 222 -17.48 12.70 19.10
C ILE A 222 -16.62 12.65 20.37
N GLN A 223 -17.00 13.38 21.43
CA GLN A 223 -16.26 13.38 22.70
C GLN A 223 -16.21 11.98 23.33
N ASN A 224 -17.33 11.26 23.31
CA ASN A 224 -17.39 9.89 23.82
C ASN A 224 -16.47 8.94 23.02
N TYR A 225 -16.45 9.07 21.70
CA TYR A 225 -15.54 8.31 20.85
C TYR A 225 -14.07 8.57 21.22
N ILE A 226 -13.69 9.84 21.38
CA ILE A 226 -12.35 10.24 21.78
C ILE A 226 -11.99 9.70 23.18
N ASN A 227 -12.89 9.88 24.15
CA ASN A 227 -12.67 9.46 25.53
C ASN A 227 -12.53 7.94 25.69
N ASN A 228 -13.11 7.18 24.75
CA ASN A 228 -12.96 5.73 24.66
C ASN A 228 -11.73 5.27 23.86
N GLY A 229 -10.80 6.19 23.52
CA GLY A 229 -9.57 5.89 22.80
C GLY A 229 -9.72 5.89 21.29
N GLY A 230 -10.80 6.42 20.74
CA GLY A 230 -11.01 6.64 19.32
C GLY A 230 -9.97 7.58 18.73
N LYS A 231 -9.55 7.33 17.49
CA LYS A 231 -8.53 8.11 16.79
C LYS A 231 -9.18 9.09 15.85
N ILE A 232 -8.76 10.36 15.93
CA ILE A 232 -9.26 11.42 15.05
C ILE A 232 -8.14 12.04 14.25
N ILE A 233 -8.40 12.29 12.98
CA ILE A 233 -7.64 13.20 12.13
C ILE A 233 -8.55 14.41 11.87
N TRP A 234 -8.15 15.57 12.38
CA TRP A 234 -8.87 16.81 12.16
C TRP A 234 -8.09 17.75 11.24
N MET A 235 -8.71 18.15 10.16
CA MET A 235 -8.18 19.13 9.21
C MET A 235 -9.11 20.33 9.22
N GLN A 236 -8.57 21.51 9.56
CA GLN A 236 -9.32 22.75 9.60
C GLN A 236 -8.59 23.84 8.84
N GLU A 237 -9.27 24.49 7.90
CA GLU A 237 -8.74 25.68 7.30
C GLU A 237 -8.76 26.85 8.30
N PRO A 238 -7.75 27.76 8.25
CA PRO A 238 -7.79 28.97 9.05
C PRO A 238 -9.06 29.76 8.72
N TYR A 239 -9.80 30.11 9.74
CA TYR A 239 -11.04 30.84 9.62
C TYR A 239 -10.78 32.18 8.97
N MET A 240 -11.11 32.34 7.71
CA MET A 240 -11.20 33.65 7.09
C MET A 240 -12.50 34.30 7.59
N LEU A 241 -12.38 35.30 8.45
CA LEU A 241 -13.48 36.14 8.94
C LEU A 241 -14.23 36.78 7.78
N ASN A 242 -15.04 36.02 7.09
CA ASN A 242 -16.06 36.56 6.20
C ASN A 242 -17.29 36.84 7.05
N SER A 243 -17.82 38.04 6.95
CA SER A 243 -18.85 38.66 7.77
C SER A 243 -20.22 37.96 7.87
N ASN A 244 -20.33 36.70 7.48
CA ASN A 244 -21.56 35.88 7.50
C ASN A 244 -21.34 34.43 8.03
N THR A 245 -20.29 34.18 8.78
CA THR A 245 -20.02 32.82 9.30
C THR A 245 -20.62 32.71 10.69
N GLU A 246 -21.44 31.66 10.88
CA GLU A 246 -21.88 31.22 12.19
C GLU A 246 -20.67 30.86 13.05
N GLU A 247 -20.72 31.17 14.33
CA GLU A 247 -19.66 30.79 15.25
C GLU A 247 -19.70 29.27 15.43
N LEU A 248 -18.60 28.59 15.13
CA LEU A 248 -18.48 27.12 15.29
C LEU A 248 -18.19 26.79 16.76
N THR A 249 -19.14 27.06 17.63
CA THR A 249 -18.98 26.95 19.09
C THR A 249 -18.67 25.52 19.52
N ASN A 250 -19.40 24.53 19.02
CA ASN A 250 -19.21 23.12 19.35
C ASN A 250 -17.97 22.51 18.69
N VAL A 251 -17.64 22.92 17.48
CA VAL A 251 -16.37 22.60 16.83
C VAL A 251 -15.20 23.10 17.68
N ASN A 252 -15.23 24.37 18.08
CA ASN A 252 -14.20 24.98 18.92
C ASN A 252 -14.11 24.32 20.30
N LYS A 253 -15.23 23.90 20.88
CA LYS A 253 -15.27 23.16 22.13
C LYS A 253 -14.51 21.83 22.05
N ILE A 254 -14.63 21.09 20.93
CA ILE A 254 -13.89 19.85 20.72
C ILE A 254 -12.40 20.17 20.51
N LEU A 255 -12.07 21.14 19.65
CA LEU A 255 -10.69 21.50 19.34
C LEU A 255 -9.92 21.99 20.58
N SER A 256 -10.59 22.72 21.48
CA SER A 256 -9.99 23.23 22.71
C SER A 256 -9.55 22.13 23.69
N LEU A 257 -9.98 20.87 23.50
CA LEU A 257 -9.50 19.73 24.29
C LEU A 257 -8.06 19.32 23.93
N TYR A 258 -7.56 19.81 22.80
CA TYR A 258 -6.24 19.43 22.25
C TYR A 258 -5.23 20.59 22.16
N GLY A 259 -5.60 21.80 22.48
CA GLY A 259 -4.73 22.99 22.53
C GLY A 259 -5.27 24.20 21.81
#